data_6ae55b8de8d3249326c9fa839cf080f4
#
_entry.id   6ae55b8de8d3249326c9fa839cf080f4
#
_cell.length_a   1.000
_cell.length_b   1.000
_cell.length_c   1.000
_cell.angle_alpha   90.00
_cell.angle_beta   90.00
_cell.angle_gamma   90.00
#
_symmetry.space_group_name_H-M   'P 1'
#
loop_
_entity.id
_entity.type
_entity.pdbx_description
1 polymer ?
#
loop_
_entity_poly.entity_id
_entity_poly.type
_entity_poly.pdbx_seq_one_letter_code
_entity_poly.pdbx_strand_id
1 'polypeptide(L)'
;MLNDSLEVRVRPLAAEDAPEWRRLWTGYLRFYETRVSEEVYATTFARLLSGDPQEFHGLIAESGGRPVGLAHYLFHRHAWKLRNVCYLQDLYADPDHRGRGVGRALIEAVYAAADTAGAPDVYWLTQEFNHTARQLYDRIGRVTPFIRYNRA
;
A
#
# COMPACT_ATOMS: atom_id res chain seq x y z
N MET A 1 -11.86 -21.17 16.26
CA MET A 1 -11.71 -20.33 17.44
C MET A 1 -10.32 -19.71 17.54
N LEU A 2 -9.29 -20.53 17.48
CA LEU A 2 -7.90 -20.02 17.51
C LEU A 2 -7.49 -19.27 16.26
N ASN A 3 -8.22 -19.41 15.17
CA ASN A 3 -7.87 -18.81 13.87
C ASN A 3 -8.33 -17.38 13.69
N ASP A 4 -9.34 -16.91 14.43
CA ASP A 4 -9.86 -15.54 14.29
C ASP A 4 -8.84 -14.49 14.68
N SER A 5 -7.98 -14.77 15.67
CA SER A 5 -6.94 -13.84 16.10
C SER A 5 -5.79 -13.69 15.10
N LEU A 6 -5.65 -14.64 14.15
CA LEU A 6 -4.62 -14.65 13.13
C LEU A 6 -5.12 -14.17 11.77
N GLU A 7 -6.43 -13.97 11.64
CA GLU A 7 -7.02 -13.49 10.39
C GLU A 7 -6.59 -12.05 10.12
N VAL A 8 -6.23 -11.77 8.87
CA VAL A 8 -5.88 -10.43 8.44
C VAL A 8 -7.13 -9.71 7.98
N ARG A 9 -7.36 -8.54 8.56
CA ARG A 9 -8.46 -7.64 8.18
C ARG A 9 -7.90 -6.33 7.68
N VAL A 10 -8.43 -5.82 6.58
CA VAL A 10 -8.00 -4.55 5.98
C VAL A 10 -9.13 -3.54 6.11
N ARG A 11 -8.78 -2.34 6.54
CA ARG A 11 -9.72 -1.23 6.71
C ARG A 11 -9.07 0.09 6.31
N PRO A 12 -9.87 1.13 6.05
CA PRO A 12 -9.33 2.47 5.83
C PRO A 12 -8.54 2.99 7.03
N LEU A 13 -7.51 3.78 6.74
CA LEU A 13 -6.74 4.49 7.75
C LEU A 13 -7.64 5.48 8.49
N ALA A 14 -7.48 5.56 9.81
CA ALA A 14 -8.21 6.49 10.67
C ALA A 14 -7.25 7.36 11.47
N ALA A 15 -7.75 8.47 12.02
CA ALA A 15 -6.93 9.42 12.76
C ALA A 15 -6.21 8.78 13.96
N GLU A 16 -6.86 7.84 14.62
CA GLU A 16 -6.33 7.11 15.77
C GLU A 16 -5.13 6.23 15.42
N ASP A 17 -4.94 5.94 14.14
CA ASP A 17 -3.85 5.09 13.67
C ASP A 17 -2.50 5.79 13.65
N ALA A 18 -2.43 7.09 13.92
CA ALA A 18 -1.22 7.89 13.73
C ALA A 18 0.05 7.23 14.31
N PRO A 19 0.09 6.75 15.57
CA PRO A 19 1.32 6.15 16.10
C PRO A 19 1.71 4.86 15.39
N GLU A 20 0.74 3.97 15.13
CA GLU A 20 1.01 2.69 14.48
C GLU A 20 1.29 2.85 12.99
N TRP A 21 0.59 3.76 12.32
CA TRP A 21 0.91 4.10 10.93
C TRP A 21 2.35 4.59 10.82
N ARG A 22 2.76 5.47 11.74
CA ARG A 22 4.12 6.00 11.74
C ARG A 22 5.15 4.88 11.95
N ARG A 23 4.89 3.97 12.85
CA ARG A 23 5.76 2.80 13.08
C ARG A 23 5.91 1.97 11.81
N LEU A 24 4.81 1.64 11.18
CA LEU A 24 4.79 0.82 9.97
C LEU A 24 5.45 1.54 8.80
N TRP A 25 5.13 2.80 8.58
CA TRP A 25 5.71 3.55 7.46
C TRP A 25 7.20 3.81 7.66
N THR A 26 7.65 4.00 8.89
CA THR A 26 9.07 4.06 9.20
C THR A 26 9.77 2.75 8.82
N GLY A 27 9.15 1.61 9.10
CA GLY A 27 9.66 0.30 8.68
C GLY A 27 9.78 0.18 7.16
N TYR A 28 8.76 0.65 6.44
CA TYR A 28 8.78 0.70 4.98
C TYR A 28 9.95 1.56 4.47
N LEU A 29 10.11 2.76 5.01
CA LEU A 29 11.17 3.68 4.58
C LEU A 29 12.56 3.08 4.86
N ARG A 30 12.73 2.44 6.02
CA ARG A 30 14.00 1.76 6.37
C ARG A 30 14.32 0.61 5.43
N PHE A 31 13.30 -0.12 5.00
CA PHE A 31 13.49 -1.20 4.02
C PHE A 31 14.12 -0.65 2.72
N TYR A 32 13.76 0.55 2.31
CA TYR A 32 14.33 1.22 1.14
C TYR A 32 15.53 2.11 1.48
N GLU A 33 16.09 1.97 2.69
CA GLU A 33 17.27 2.70 3.14
C GLU A 33 17.10 4.23 3.04
N THR A 34 15.90 4.71 3.36
CA THR A 34 15.58 6.13 3.31
C THR A 34 14.89 6.59 4.59
N ARG A 35 14.81 7.90 4.75
CA ARG A 35 14.06 8.54 5.82
C ARG A 35 13.54 9.88 5.34
N VAL A 36 12.50 10.35 6.01
CA VAL A 36 11.86 11.62 5.67
C VAL A 36 11.78 12.50 6.92
N SER A 37 11.55 13.78 6.72
CA SER A 37 11.42 14.76 7.82
C SER A 37 10.10 14.59 8.57
N GLU A 38 10.02 15.18 9.76
CA GLU A 38 8.76 15.25 10.51
C GLU A 38 7.65 15.94 9.73
N GLU A 39 7.99 16.97 8.95
CA GLU A 39 7.04 17.66 8.10
C GLU A 39 6.43 16.73 7.05
N VAL A 40 7.24 15.83 6.46
CA VAL A 40 6.74 14.85 5.50
C VAL A 40 5.79 13.86 6.18
N TYR A 41 6.13 13.37 7.39
CA TYR A 41 5.22 12.49 8.14
C TYR A 41 3.88 13.17 8.38
N ALA A 42 3.90 14.39 8.90
CA ALA A 42 2.67 15.12 9.23
C ALA A 42 1.83 15.42 7.99
N THR A 43 2.47 15.89 6.93
CA THR A 43 1.78 16.25 5.69
C THR A 43 1.19 15.02 5.00
N THR A 44 1.96 13.93 4.92
CA THR A 44 1.49 12.69 4.31
C THR A 44 0.29 12.13 5.06
N PHE A 45 0.36 12.09 6.39
CA PHE A 45 -0.76 11.60 7.19
C PHE A 45 -2.02 12.45 7.00
N ALA A 46 -1.86 13.77 6.98
CA ALA A 46 -2.99 14.68 6.74
C ALA A 46 -3.61 14.46 5.35
N ARG A 47 -2.79 14.27 4.33
CA ARG A 47 -3.26 13.98 2.97
C ARG A 47 -4.02 12.66 2.90
N LEU A 48 -3.52 11.63 3.57
CA LEU A 48 -4.17 10.31 3.62
C LEU A 48 -5.57 10.37 4.26
N LEU A 49 -5.78 11.29 5.19
CA LEU A 49 -7.05 11.45 5.91
C LEU A 49 -7.97 12.51 5.31
N SER A 50 -7.52 13.23 4.28
CA SER A 50 -8.24 14.42 3.78
C SER A 50 -9.60 14.10 3.17
N GLY A 51 -9.80 12.90 2.64
CA GLY A 51 -11.01 12.54 1.89
C GLY A 51 -11.08 13.13 0.49
N ASP A 52 -10.06 13.89 0.06
CA ASP A 52 -9.99 14.43 -1.28
C ASP A 52 -9.75 13.29 -2.27
N PRO A 53 -10.60 13.12 -3.30
CA PRO A 53 -10.43 12.05 -4.28
C PRO A 53 -9.10 12.09 -5.04
N GLN A 54 -8.45 13.25 -5.11
CA GLN A 54 -7.18 13.43 -5.81
C GLN A 54 -5.97 13.19 -4.91
N GLU A 55 -6.17 13.04 -3.61
CA GLU A 55 -5.11 12.78 -2.66
C GLU A 55 -4.87 11.29 -2.46
N PHE A 56 -3.82 10.97 -1.70
CA PHE A 56 -3.53 9.60 -1.30
C PHE A 56 -4.64 9.02 -0.43
N HIS A 57 -4.85 7.73 -0.56
CA HIS A 57 -5.73 6.95 0.30
C HIS A 57 -4.89 5.93 1.06
N GLY A 58 -5.25 5.64 2.29
CA GLY A 58 -4.51 4.73 3.14
C GLY A 58 -5.36 3.57 3.65
N LEU A 59 -4.74 2.40 3.71
CA LEU A 59 -5.33 1.21 4.30
C LEU A 59 -4.41 0.70 5.40
N ILE A 60 -5.03 0.12 6.43
CA ILE A 60 -4.33 -0.59 7.50
C ILE A 60 -4.78 -2.05 7.48
N ALA A 61 -3.81 -2.96 7.57
CA ALA A 61 -4.08 -4.37 7.80
C ALA A 61 -3.88 -4.67 9.28
N GLU A 62 -4.81 -5.40 9.86
CA GLU A 62 -4.77 -5.81 11.26
C GLU A 62 -4.76 -7.34 11.36
N SER A 63 -4.07 -7.84 12.38
CA SER A 63 -4.12 -9.24 12.77
C SER A 63 -4.19 -9.29 14.30
N GLY A 64 -5.23 -9.95 14.82
CA GLY A 64 -5.47 -9.97 16.26
C GLY A 64 -5.70 -8.58 16.86
N GLY A 65 -6.34 -7.68 16.10
CA GLY A 65 -6.59 -6.30 16.52
C GLY A 65 -5.37 -5.39 16.49
N ARG A 66 -4.24 -5.87 16.01
CA ARG A 66 -2.99 -5.12 15.94
C ARG A 66 -2.64 -4.75 14.51
N PRO A 67 -2.28 -3.50 14.22
CA PRO A 67 -1.82 -3.10 12.90
C PRO A 67 -0.52 -3.82 12.52
N VAL A 68 -0.54 -4.48 11.34
CA VAL A 68 0.58 -5.30 10.86
C VAL A 68 1.00 -4.97 9.43
N GLY A 69 0.33 -4.02 8.80
CA GLY A 69 0.69 -3.60 7.45
C GLY A 69 -0.09 -2.37 7.00
N LEU A 70 0.40 -1.76 5.93
CA LEU A 70 -0.25 -0.60 5.34
C LEU A 70 -0.13 -0.61 3.82
N ALA A 71 -1.03 0.14 3.18
CA ALA A 71 -0.94 0.47 1.77
C ALA A 71 -1.32 1.94 1.57
N HIS A 72 -0.60 2.60 0.67
CA HIS A 72 -0.93 3.94 0.18
C HIS A 72 -1.19 3.84 -1.32
N TYR A 73 -2.31 4.37 -1.78
CA TYR A 73 -2.65 4.36 -3.20
C TYR A 73 -3.30 5.67 -3.61
N LEU A 74 -3.28 5.95 -4.91
CA LEU A 74 -3.89 7.15 -5.46
C LEU A 74 -4.41 6.86 -6.85
N PHE A 75 -5.30 7.72 -7.34
CA PHE A 75 -5.86 7.64 -8.68
C PHE A 75 -5.29 8.78 -9.52
N HIS A 76 -5.05 8.50 -10.79
CA HIS A 76 -4.62 9.55 -11.71
C HIS A 76 -5.09 9.25 -13.13
N ARG A 77 -5.06 10.29 -13.97
CA ARG A 77 -5.39 10.16 -15.38
C ARG A 77 -4.34 9.35 -16.12
N HIS A 78 -4.79 8.65 -17.14
CA HIS A 78 -3.95 7.98 -18.12
C HIS A 78 -4.43 8.38 -19.52
N ALA A 79 -3.53 8.95 -20.33
CA ALA A 79 -3.91 9.52 -21.62
C ALA A 79 -4.53 8.51 -22.59
N TRP A 80 -4.23 7.22 -22.42
CA TRP A 80 -4.77 6.17 -23.29
C TRP A 80 -6.15 5.68 -22.87
N LYS A 81 -6.72 6.20 -21.78
CA LYS A 81 -7.95 5.66 -21.17
C LYS A 81 -8.93 6.77 -20.83
N LEU A 82 -10.22 6.45 -20.87
CA LEU A 82 -11.26 7.37 -20.43
C LEU A 82 -11.32 7.45 -18.91
N ARG A 83 -11.04 6.33 -18.23
CA ARG A 83 -11.07 6.23 -16.77
C ARG A 83 -9.69 6.45 -16.16
N ASN A 84 -9.67 6.76 -14.88
CA ASN A 84 -8.43 6.83 -14.11
C ASN A 84 -7.80 5.46 -13.97
N VAL A 85 -6.52 5.46 -13.58
CA VAL A 85 -5.79 4.28 -13.12
C VAL A 85 -5.44 4.45 -11.64
N CYS A 86 -5.15 3.35 -10.98
CA CYS A 86 -4.77 3.34 -9.56
C CYS A 86 -3.28 3.01 -9.43
N TYR A 87 -2.54 3.87 -8.75
CA TYR A 87 -1.15 3.62 -8.40
C TYR A 87 -1.06 3.20 -6.93
N LEU A 88 -0.67 1.95 -6.69
CA LEU A 88 -0.32 1.46 -5.37
C LEU A 88 1.12 1.86 -5.10
N GLN A 89 1.31 2.97 -4.38
CA GLN A 89 2.62 3.59 -4.23
C GLN A 89 3.45 2.93 -3.15
N ASP A 90 2.86 2.65 -1.98
CA ASP A 90 3.54 2.06 -0.84
C ASP A 90 2.77 0.83 -0.38
N LEU A 91 3.50 -0.25 -0.16
CA LEU A 91 2.95 -1.50 0.37
C LEU A 91 3.94 -2.06 1.38
N TYR A 92 3.48 -2.29 2.60
CA TYR A 92 4.35 -2.79 3.66
C TYR A 92 3.63 -3.78 4.55
N ALA A 93 4.28 -4.91 4.80
CA ALA A 93 3.87 -5.89 5.80
C ALA A 93 4.96 -5.98 6.86
N ASP A 94 4.55 -5.95 8.13
CA ASP A 94 5.46 -6.10 9.26
C ASP A 94 6.23 -7.43 9.10
N PRO A 95 7.59 -7.41 9.14
CA PRO A 95 8.37 -8.62 8.97
C PRO A 95 8.01 -9.75 9.94
N ASP A 96 7.56 -9.41 11.15
CA ASP A 96 7.17 -10.40 12.16
C ASP A 96 5.88 -11.13 11.79
N HIS A 97 5.16 -10.64 10.78
CA HIS A 97 3.89 -11.20 10.32
C HIS A 97 3.94 -11.70 8.87
N ARG A 98 5.14 -11.93 8.35
CA ARG A 98 5.31 -12.48 7.00
C ARG A 98 4.77 -13.90 6.92
N GLY A 99 4.36 -14.30 5.70
CA GLY A 99 3.78 -15.62 5.46
C GLY A 99 2.33 -15.77 5.92
N ARG A 100 1.69 -14.67 6.36
CA ARG A 100 0.30 -14.68 6.83
C ARG A 100 -0.67 -14.01 5.85
N GLY A 101 -0.21 -13.68 4.66
CA GLY A 101 -1.05 -13.09 3.63
C GLY A 101 -1.35 -11.61 3.81
N VAL A 102 -0.57 -10.88 4.59
CA VAL A 102 -0.79 -9.43 4.83
C VAL A 102 -0.67 -8.64 3.53
N GLY A 103 0.41 -8.83 2.78
CA GLY A 103 0.62 -8.13 1.50
C GLY A 103 -0.47 -8.45 0.49
N ARG A 104 -0.85 -9.71 0.39
CA ARG A 104 -1.93 -10.13 -0.50
C ARG A 104 -3.26 -9.49 -0.13
N ALA A 105 -3.60 -9.51 1.15
CA ALA A 105 -4.84 -8.90 1.63
C ALA A 105 -4.91 -7.41 1.32
N LEU A 106 -3.79 -6.70 1.49
CA LEU A 106 -3.70 -5.28 1.17
C LEU A 106 -3.88 -5.03 -0.34
N ILE A 107 -3.21 -5.80 -1.19
CA ILE A 107 -3.35 -5.63 -2.64
C ILE A 107 -4.79 -5.93 -3.09
N GLU A 108 -5.39 -7.00 -2.56
CA GLU A 108 -6.78 -7.34 -2.89
C GLU A 108 -7.74 -6.24 -2.44
N ALA A 109 -7.49 -5.61 -1.29
CA ALA A 109 -8.29 -4.47 -0.83
C ALA A 109 -8.12 -3.25 -1.73
N VAL A 110 -6.91 -2.99 -2.24
CA VAL A 110 -6.67 -1.93 -3.23
C VAL A 110 -7.42 -2.25 -4.54
N TYR A 111 -7.38 -3.50 -4.99
CA TYR A 111 -8.15 -3.91 -6.18
C TYR A 111 -9.65 -3.63 -6.00
N ALA A 112 -10.20 -3.98 -4.84
CA ALA A 112 -11.61 -3.72 -4.54
C ALA A 112 -11.93 -2.22 -4.52
N ALA A 113 -11.07 -1.42 -3.91
CA ALA A 113 -11.23 0.04 -3.88
C ALA A 113 -11.15 0.64 -5.29
N ALA A 114 -10.25 0.15 -6.11
CA ALA A 114 -10.08 0.57 -7.50
C ALA A 114 -11.32 0.22 -8.34
N ASP A 115 -11.85 -0.98 -8.17
CA ASP A 115 -13.09 -1.39 -8.84
C ASP A 115 -14.26 -0.48 -8.46
N THR A 116 -14.41 -0.20 -7.17
CA THR A 116 -15.46 0.70 -6.68
C THR A 116 -15.32 2.11 -7.25
N ALA A 117 -14.08 2.59 -7.42
CA ALA A 117 -13.80 3.92 -7.97
C ALA A 117 -13.91 3.97 -9.50
N GLY A 118 -14.18 2.86 -10.17
CA GLY A 118 -14.22 2.80 -11.62
C GLY A 118 -12.86 2.91 -12.29
N ALA A 119 -11.78 2.55 -11.57
CA ALA A 119 -10.40 2.63 -12.02
C ALA A 119 -9.68 1.29 -11.78
N PRO A 120 -10.12 0.19 -12.42
CA PRO A 120 -9.66 -1.16 -12.08
C PRO A 120 -8.22 -1.47 -12.50
N ASP A 121 -7.60 -0.60 -13.30
CA ASP A 121 -6.20 -0.79 -13.69
C ASP A 121 -5.29 -0.33 -12.55
N VAL A 122 -4.76 -1.28 -11.81
CA VAL A 122 -3.87 -1.04 -10.67
C VAL A 122 -2.46 -1.45 -11.06
N TYR A 123 -1.49 -0.61 -10.73
CA TYR A 123 -0.07 -0.93 -10.96
C TYR A 123 0.77 -0.52 -9.76
N TRP A 124 1.94 -1.14 -9.63
CA TRP A 124 2.92 -0.80 -8.61
C TRP A 124 4.32 -1.07 -9.11
N LEU A 125 5.30 -0.52 -8.41
CA LEU A 125 6.71 -0.69 -8.71
C LEU A 125 7.36 -1.47 -7.58
N THR A 126 8.38 -2.25 -7.92
CA THR A 126 9.23 -2.91 -6.95
C THR A 126 10.65 -2.93 -7.49
N GLN A 127 11.63 -3.10 -6.61
CA GLN A 127 13.00 -3.30 -7.05
C GLN A 127 13.12 -4.66 -7.74
N GLU A 128 13.80 -4.70 -8.87
CA GLU A 128 13.92 -5.90 -9.69
C GLU A 128 14.47 -7.09 -8.89
N PHE A 129 15.37 -6.83 -7.95
CA PHE A 129 16.01 -7.86 -7.12
C PHE A 129 15.17 -8.23 -5.88
N ASN A 130 14.01 -7.67 -5.68
CA ASN A 130 13.14 -8.00 -4.55
C ASN A 130 12.38 -9.30 -4.82
N HIS A 131 13.10 -10.40 -4.83
CA HIS A 131 12.56 -11.71 -5.22
C HIS A 131 11.47 -12.21 -4.28
N THR A 132 11.59 -11.93 -2.99
CA THR A 132 10.59 -12.37 -2.00
C THR A 132 9.22 -11.74 -2.29
N ALA A 133 9.17 -10.43 -2.49
CA ALA A 133 7.92 -9.75 -2.81
C ALA A 133 7.38 -10.16 -4.18
N ARG A 134 8.27 -10.36 -5.15
CA ARG A 134 7.87 -10.74 -6.50
C ARG A 134 7.23 -12.12 -6.59
N GLN A 135 7.50 -13.01 -5.64
CA GLN A 135 6.78 -14.29 -5.58
C GLN A 135 5.27 -14.07 -5.40
N LEU A 136 4.88 -13.14 -4.54
CA LEU A 136 3.49 -12.75 -4.39
C LEU A 136 2.98 -12.02 -5.64
N TYR A 137 3.74 -11.05 -6.13
CA TYR A 137 3.32 -10.20 -7.25
C TYR A 137 3.07 -11.02 -8.52
N ASP A 138 3.87 -12.04 -8.78
CA ASP A 138 3.70 -12.93 -9.93
C ASP A 138 2.41 -13.75 -9.88
N ARG A 139 1.86 -13.95 -8.67
CA ARG A 139 0.60 -14.70 -8.48
C ARG A 139 -0.65 -13.84 -8.67
N ILE A 140 -0.57 -12.55 -8.35
CA ILE A 140 -1.73 -11.66 -8.31
C ILE A 140 -1.64 -10.49 -9.28
N GLY A 141 -0.50 -10.32 -9.92
CA GLY A 141 -0.25 -9.31 -10.92
C GLY A 141 0.52 -9.91 -12.08
N ARG A 142 0.97 -9.03 -12.96
CA ARG A 142 1.73 -9.40 -14.14
C ARG A 142 2.86 -8.40 -14.33
N VAL A 143 4.10 -8.88 -14.42
CA VAL A 143 5.24 -8.01 -14.70
C VAL A 143 5.13 -7.46 -16.13
N THR A 144 5.48 -6.18 -16.28
CA THR A 144 5.50 -5.51 -17.58
C THR A 144 6.96 -5.27 -18.01
N PRO A 145 7.20 -5.02 -19.32
CA PRO A 145 8.55 -4.70 -19.78
C PRO A 145 8.97 -3.25 -19.53
N PHE A 146 8.07 -2.41 -18.98
CA PHE A 146 8.38 -1.01 -18.72
C PHE A 146 9.39 -0.87 -17.59
N ILE A 147 10.36 0.01 -17.76
CA ILE A 147 11.34 0.37 -16.75
C ILE A 147 11.20 1.86 -16.43
N ARG A 148 11.72 2.27 -15.29
CA ARG A 148 11.58 3.63 -14.81
C ARG A 148 12.86 4.41 -15.06
N TYR A 149 12.71 5.63 -15.60
CA TYR A 149 13.79 6.60 -15.70
C TYR A 149 13.50 7.76 -14.75
N ASN A 150 14.51 8.20 -14.04
CA ASN A 150 14.48 9.39 -13.24
C ASN A 150 15.28 10.48 -13.95
N ARG A 151 14.92 11.74 -13.72
CA ARG A 151 15.74 12.86 -14.19
C ARG A 151 17.14 12.73 -13.58
N ALA A 152 18.19 12.91 -14.41
CA ALA A 152 19.58 12.87 -13.97
C ALA A 152 19.94 14.11 -13.12
#